data_3a52c87ddab33c7d6b62bc851e5b3e55
#
_entry.id   3a52c87ddab33c7d6b62bc851e5b3e55
#
_cell.length_a   1.000
_cell.length_b   1.000
_cell.length_c   1.000
_cell.angle_alpha   90.00
_cell.angle_beta   90.00
_cell.angle_gamma   90.00
#
_symmetry.space_group_name_H-M   'P 1'
#
loop_
_entity.id
_entity.type
_entity.pdbx_description
1 polymer ?
#
loop_
_entity_poly.entity_id
_entity_poly.type
_entity_poly.pdbx_seq_one_letter_code
_entity_poly.pdbx_strand_id
1 'polypeptide(L)'
;MKTRHCFRHVALAAALIAGAREASGQTGPRLVRGDLSGSAGWLSAGTVINSPYDSKDWHSSLFGTVSAGWYWTDNLKTEIDVGAGTQATAYRFEYVVIDGRQTYRNSDYTFSRRILGISQQYQFFRNAWFHPHVAAGANLTWERATARFHTALVGDLGDPRGLPTPGIEGPDTTVTVRPFVATGFKAYMSPRSFFRTDLRVRFHGGPDETQLRFGFGIDF
;
A
#
# COMPACT_ATOMS: atom_id res chain seq x y z
N MET A 1 20.82 16.34 -5.19
CA MET A 1 21.58 15.19 -5.75
C MET A 1 21.06 13.87 -5.17
N LYS A 2 19.78 13.46 -5.42
CA LYS A 2 19.16 12.23 -4.84
C LYS A 2 18.36 11.38 -5.83
N THR A 3 18.50 11.58 -7.13
CA THR A 3 17.70 10.88 -8.17
C THR A 3 18.35 9.59 -8.71
N ARG A 4 19.57 9.23 -8.31
CA ARG A 4 20.31 8.09 -8.89
C ARG A 4 19.93 6.70 -8.34
N HIS A 5 19.25 6.61 -7.20
CA HIS A 5 18.93 5.30 -6.60
C HIS A 5 17.65 4.66 -7.15
N CYS A 6 16.68 5.46 -7.61
CA CYS A 6 15.42 4.94 -8.13
C CYS A 6 15.57 4.18 -9.47
N PHE A 7 16.51 4.62 -10.32
CA PHE A 7 16.77 3.97 -11.63
C PHE A 7 17.40 2.59 -11.53
N ARG A 8 18.16 2.29 -10.48
CA ARG A 8 18.79 0.98 -10.32
C ARG A 8 17.81 -0.15 -10.05
N HIS A 9 16.72 0.12 -9.34
CA HIS A 9 15.70 -0.89 -9.03
C HIS A 9 14.77 -1.19 -10.21
N VAL A 10 14.49 -0.18 -11.04
CA VAL A 10 13.71 -0.36 -12.28
C VAL A 10 14.51 -1.17 -13.31
N ALA A 11 15.81 -0.95 -13.42
CA ALA A 11 16.67 -1.70 -14.31
C ALA A 11 16.82 -3.18 -13.91
N LEU A 12 16.81 -3.50 -12.61
CA LEU A 12 16.87 -4.88 -12.12
C LEU A 12 15.57 -5.64 -12.43
N ALA A 13 14.40 -4.99 -12.30
CA ALA A 13 13.12 -5.57 -12.68
C ALA A 13 13.03 -5.83 -14.19
N ALA A 14 13.54 -4.92 -15.02
CA ALA A 14 13.60 -5.07 -16.46
C ALA A 14 14.56 -6.21 -16.90
N ALA A 15 15.70 -6.38 -16.21
CA ALA A 15 16.65 -7.44 -16.50
C ALA A 15 16.13 -8.85 -16.16
N LEU A 16 15.30 -8.98 -15.12
CA LEU A 16 14.63 -10.24 -14.78
C LEU A 16 13.57 -10.64 -15.83
N ILE A 17 12.95 -9.67 -16.48
CA ILE A 17 11.98 -9.89 -17.56
C ILE A 17 12.69 -10.31 -18.85
N ALA A 18 13.85 -9.75 -19.16
CA ALA A 18 14.61 -10.04 -20.38
C ALA A 18 15.33 -11.40 -20.38
N GLY A 19 15.58 -11.98 -19.19
CA GLY A 19 16.31 -13.24 -19.04
C GLY A 19 15.48 -14.52 -19.16
N ALA A 20 14.16 -14.42 -19.16
CA ALA A 20 13.27 -15.58 -19.26
C ALA A 20 13.11 -16.02 -20.73
N ARG A 21 14.07 -16.79 -21.25
CA ARG A 21 13.91 -17.53 -22.50
C ARG A 21 12.70 -18.48 -22.35
N GLU A 22 11.90 -18.57 -23.39
CA GLU A 22 10.78 -19.50 -23.51
C GLU A 22 11.23 -20.93 -23.12
N ALA A 23 10.95 -21.32 -21.91
CA ALA A 23 10.93 -22.73 -21.56
C ALA A 23 9.69 -23.31 -22.25
N SER A 24 9.89 -24.00 -23.35
CA SER A 24 8.86 -24.74 -24.08
C SER A 24 8.36 -25.91 -23.25
N GLY A 25 7.56 -25.61 -22.24
CA GLY A 25 6.88 -26.58 -21.38
C GLY A 25 5.39 -26.53 -21.61
N GLN A 26 4.89 -27.58 -22.19
CA GLN A 26 3.49 -27.99 -22.38
C GLN A 26 2.42 -26.88 -22.32
N THR A 27 2.12 -26.32 -23.48
CA THR A 27 0.97 -25.44 -23.70
C THR A 27 -0.28 -26.26 -23.93
N GLY A 28 -0.95 -26.68 -22.85
CA GLY A 28 -2.35 -27.07 -22.95
C GLY A 28 -3.24 -25.83 -22.92
N PRO A 29 -4.36 -25.78 -23.67
CA PRO A 29 -5.29 -24.66 -23.57
C PRO A 29 -5.85 -24.61 -22.16
N ARG A 30 -5.46 -23.62 -21.37
CA ARG A 30 -6.00 -23.39 -20.04
C ARG A 30 -7.33 -22.67 -20.19
N LEU A 31 -8.40 -23.36 -19.91
CA LEU A 31 -9.74 -22.78 -19.77
C LEU A 31 -9.97 -22.22 -18.34
N VAL A 32 -8.93 -21.64 -17.73
CA VAL A 32 -9.07 -20.95 -16.44
C VAL A 32 -9.86 -19.69 -16.69
N ARG A 33 -11.03 -19.58 -16.11
CA ARG A 33 -11.90 -18.40 -16.23
C ARG A 33 -11.79 -17.45 -15.07
N GLY A 34 -11.36 -17.94 -13.91
CA GLY A 34 -11.24 -17.13 -12.71
C GLY A 34 -10.16 -17.60 -11.77
N ASP A 35 -9.76 -16.71 -10.87
CA ASP A 35 -8.91 -17.03 -9.74
C ASP A 35 -9.39 -16.35 -8.47
N LEU A 36 -9.07 -16.95 -7.32
CA LEU A 36 -9.29 -16.41 -6.00
C LEU A 36 -7.98 -16.51 -5.23
N SER A 37 -7.57 -15.43 -4.58
CA SER A 37 -6.34 -15.42 -3.79
C SER A 37 -6.48 -14.64 -2.51
N GLY A 38 -5.77 -15.11 -1.46
CA GLY A 38 -5.53 -14.39 -0.22
C GLY A 38 -4.07 -13.99 -0.12
N SER A 39 -3.78 -12.77 0.28
CA SER A 39 -2.42 -12.29 0.45
C SER A 39 -2.26 -11.42 1.69
N ALA A 40 -1.06 -11.43 2.23
CA ALA A 40 -0.63 -10.55 3.30
C ALA A 40 0.68 -9.86 2.87
N GLY A 41 0.98 -8.73 3.48
CA GLY A 41 2.20 -8.01 3.15
C GLY A 41 2.38 -6.73 3.92
N TRP A 42 3.33 -5.95 3.47
CA TRP A 42 3.69 -4.66 4.04
C TRP A 42 3.12 -3.54 3.19
N LEU A 43 2.50 -2.61 3.89
CA LEU A 43 2.08 -1.33 3.37
C LEU A 43 2.96 -0.25 3.99
N SER A 44 3.62 0.53 3.17
CA SER A 44 4.34 1.73 3.56
C SER A 44 3.67 2.94 2.90
N ALA A 45 3.16 3.86 3.69
CA ALA A 45 2.41 5.01 3.21
C ALA A 45 2.97 6.31 3.78
N GLY A 46 3.03 7.35 2.93
CA GLY A 46 3.26 8.70 3.35
C GLY A 46 1.95 9.34 3.77
N THR A 47 1.86 9.86 4.97
CA THR A 47 0.70 10.65 5.40
C THR A 47 1.03 12.12 5.24
N VAL A 48 0.22 12.83 4.46
CA VAL A 48 0.27 14.30 4.42
C VAL A 48 -0.54 14.77 5.61
N ILE A 49 0.14 15.04 6.70
CA ILE A 49 -0.47 15.78 7.81
C ILE A 49 -0.36 17.26 7.41
N ASN A 50 -1.49 17.95 7.27
CA ASN A 50 -1.52 19.38 6.98
C ASN A 50 -0.81 20.15 8.10
N SER A 51 0.46 20.44 7.90
CA SER A 51 1.29 21.27 8.77
C SER A 51 2.05 22.27 7.94
N PRO A 52 2.26 23.48 8.43
CA PRO A 52 3.15 24.46 7.80
C PRO A 52 4.61 23.97 7.66
N TYR A 53 4.96 22.87 8.31
CA TYR A 53 6.28 22.22 8.20
C TYR A 53 6.09 20.84 7.57
N ASP A 54 5.81 20.80 6.29
CA ASP A 54 5.51 19.66 5.41
C ASP A 54 6.48 18.47 5.57
N SER A 55 6.40 17.75 6.67
CA SER A 55 7.08 16.48 6.85
C SER A 55 6.11 15.34 6.47
N LYS A 56 6.38 14.68 5.35
CA LYS A 56 5.72 13.42 5.02
C LYS A 56 6.28 12.34 5.95
N ASP A 57 5.56 12.07 7.02
CA ASP A 57 5.90 10.93 7.88
C ASP A 57 5.45 9.64 7.21
N TRP A 58 6.41 8.77 6.90
CA TRP A 58 6.16 7.45 6.38
C TRP A 58 5.87 6.50 7.53
N HIS A 59 4.71 5.87 7.49
CA HIS A 59 4.36 4.82 8.44
C HIS A 59 4.15 3.49 7.70
N SER A 60 4.42 2.40 8.39
CA SER A 60 4.25 1.06 7.83
C SER A 60 3.24 0.27 8.65
N SER A 61 2.51 -0.60 7.98
CA SER A 61 1.57 -1.52 8.62
C SER A 61 1.54 -2.85 7.88
N LEU A 62 1.13 -3.91 8.56
CA LEU A 62 0.76 -5.15 7.91
C LEU A 62 -0.60 -4.97 7.22
N PHE A 63 -0.74 -5.60 6.07
CA PHE A 63 -1.92 -5.47 5.25
C PHE A 63 -2.34 -6.82 4.68
N GLY A 64 -3.62 -7.18 4.85
CA GLY A 64 -4.23 -8.37 4.28
C GLY A 64 -5.18 -8.04 3.13
N THR A 65 -5.18 -8.86 2.08
CA THR A 65 -6.11 -8.72 0.93
C THR A 65 -6.68 -10.05 0.51
N VAL A 66 -7.92 -10.01 0.03
CA VAL A 66 -8.55 -11.07 -0.75
C VAL A 66 -8.82 -10.51 -2.14
N SER A 67 -8.46 -11.26 -3.18
CA SER A 67 -8.60 -10.84 -4.56
C SER A 67 -9.32 -11.90 -5.37
N ALA A 68 -10.23 -11.47 -6.24
CA ALA A 68 -10.91 -12.30 -7.23
C ALA A 68 -10.61 -11.77 -8.64
N GLY A 69 -10.18 -12.65 -9.53
CA GLY A 69 -9.82 -12.32 -10.89
C GLY A 69 -10.67 -13.03 -11.92
N TRP A 70 -10.94 -12.34 -13.04
CA TRP A 70 -11.63 -12.88 -14.20
C TRP A 70 -10.78 -12.72 -15.45
N TYR A 71 -10.51 -13.82 -16.15
CA TYR A 71 -9.71 -13.84 -17.36
C TYR A 71 -10.56 -13.59 -18.60
N TRP A 72 -10.23 -12.56 -19.36
CA TRP A 72 -10.80 -12.25 -20.67
C TRP A 72 -10.08 -13.01 -21.77
N THR A 73 -8.78 -13.15 -21.62
CA THR A 73 -7.90 -13.92 -22.49
C THR A 73 -6.88 -14.66 -21.62
N ASP A 74 -6.03 -15.50 -22.20
CA ASP A 74 -4.95 -16.20 -21.48
C ASP A 74 -3.97 -15.24 -20.78
N ASN A 75 -3.89 -13.99 -21.26
CA ASN A 75 -2.95 -13.01 -20.78
C ASN A 75 -3.59 -11.83 -20.02
N LEU A 76 -4.89 -11.55 -20.28
CA LEU A 76 -5.55 -10.35 -19.74
C LEU A 76 -6.61 -10.73 -18.71
N LYS A 77 -6.50 -10.15 -17.54
CA LYS A 77 -7.38 -10.39 -16.39
C LYS A 77 -7.85 -9.08 -15.77
N THR A 78 -9.13 -9.02 -15.38
CA THR A 78 -9.62 -8.03 -14.42
C THR A 78 -9.56 -8.62 -13.04
N GLU A 79 -9.04 -7.89 -12.07
CA GLU A 79 -8.97 -8.27 -10.67
C GLU A 79 -9.67 -7.25 -9.78
N ILE A 80 -10.49 -7.74 -8.85
CA ILE A 80 -11.08 -6.95 -7.77
C ILE A 80 -10.41 -7.41 -6.48
N ASP A 81 -9.97 -6.48 -5.65
CA ASP A 81 -9.37 -6.78 -4.35
C ASP A 81 -10.01 -5.96 -3.22
N VAL A 82 -10.19 -6.63 -2.09
CA VAL A 82 -10.64 -6.04 -0.82
C VAL A 82 -9.57 -6.30 0.22
N GLY A 83 -9.22 -5.27 0.98
CA GLY A 83 -8.18 -5.43 1.97
C GLY A 83 -8.30 -4.49 3.17
N ALA A 84 -7.59 -4.87 4.23
CA ALA A 84 -7.48 -4.06 5.44
C ALA A 84 -6.06 -4.13 6.01
N GLY A 85 -5.60 -2.98 6.52
CA GLY A 85 -4.34 -2.87 7.24
C GLY A 85 -4.53 -2.97 8.75
N THR A 86 -3.46 -3.38 9.43
CA THR A 86 -3.36 -3.20 10.88
C THR A 86 -3.25 -1.71 11.21
N GLN A 87 -3.48 -1.36 12.45
CA GLN A 87 -3.27 0.01 12.89
C GLN A 87 -1.79 0.40 12.73
N ALA A 88 -1.58 1.59 12.16
CA ALA A 88 -0.28 2.24 12.11
C ALA A 88 -0.31 3.43 13.06
N THR A 89 0.79 3.70 13.73
CA THR A 89 0.94 4.86 14.61
C THR A 89 2.06 5.74 14.08
N ALA A 90 1.80 7.04 13.97
CA ALA A 90 2.78 8.06 13.70
C ALA A 90 2.86 9.05 14.85
N TYR A 91 4.07 9.42 15.23
CA TYR A 91 4.32 10.42 16.25
C TYR A 91 4.62 11.74 15.58
N ARG A 92 4.02 12.79 16.10
CA ARG A 92 4.28 14.13 15.62
C ARG A 92 4.57 15.07 16.75
N PHE A 93 5.56 15.90 16.51
CA PHE A 93 5.95 17.02 17.38
C PHE A 93 5.66 18.33 16.65
N GLU A 94 4.78 19.13 17.18
CA GLU A 94 4.38 20.40 16.53
C GLU A 94 4.44 21.57 17.51
N TYR A 95 4.80 22.75 16.95
CA TYR A 95 4.65 24.00 17.63
C TYR A 95 3.22 24.50 17.45
N VAL A 96 2.56 24.77 18.55
CA VAL A 96 1.22 25.37 18.54
C VAL A 96 1.22 26.65 19.36
N VAL A 97 0.40 27.62 18.97
CA VAL A 97 0.22 28.84 19.73
C VAL A 97 -1.10 28.71 20.48
N ILE A 98 -1.03 28.69 21.82
CA ILE A 98 -2.20 28.63 22.70
C ILE A 98 -2.16 29.90 23.54
N ASP A 99 -3.26 30.67 23.51
CA ASP A 99 -3.39 31.94 24.23
C ASP A 99 -2.24 32.92 23.97
N GLY A 100 -1.75 32.96 22.72
CA GLY A 100 -0.63 33.83 22.32
C GLY A 100 0.76 33.33 22.75
N ARG A 101 0.86 32.17 23.39
CA ARG A 101 2.12 31.57 23.79
C ARG A 101 2.47 30.40 22.88
N GLN A 102 3.72 30.36 22.40
CA GLN A 102 4.25 29.25 21.63
C GLN A 102 4.55 28.07 22.56
N THR A 103 3.92 26.92 22.31
CA THR A 103 4.11 25.70 23.08
C THR A 103 4.33 24.51 22.16
N TYR A 104 4.82 23.43 22.71
CA TYR A 104 5.02 22.18 21.97
C TYR A 104 3.87 21.23 22.27
N ARG A 105 3.34 20.61 21.21
CA ARG A 105 2.36 19.56 21.32
C ARG A 105 2.93 18.27 20.73
N ASN A 106 2.93 17.21 21.52
CA ASN A 106 3.20 15.88 21.04
C ASN A 106 1.88 15.18 20.71
N SER A 107 1.78 14.61 19.53
CA SER A 107 0.55 14.00 19.04
C SER A 107 0.82 12.61 18.50
N ASP A 108 0.05 11.64 18.96
CA ASP A 108 0.04 10.27 18.45
C ASP A 108 -1.12 10.13 17.48
N TYR A 109 -0.82 9.88 16.22
CA TYR A 109 -1.82 9.59 15.20
C TYR A 109 -1.91 8.09 14.99
N THR A 110 -3.12 7.56 15.13
CA THR A 110 -3.41 6.16 14.83
C THR A 110 -4.26 6.08 13.57
N PHE A 111 -3.77 5.34 12.59
CA PHE A 111 -4.43 5.16 11.29
C PHE A 111 -4.91 3.73 11.13
N SER A 112 -6.12 3.55 10.63
CA SER A 112 -6.60 2.28 10.12
C SER A 112 -7.08 2.45 8.68
N ARG A 113 -6.79 1.47 7.83
CA ARG A 113 -7.06 1.60 6.40
C ARG A 113 -7.77 0.38 5.86
N ARG A 114 -8.78 0.63 4.99
CA ARG A 114 -9.47 -0.39 4.20
C ARG A 114 -9.41 0.03 2.74
N ILE A 115 -9.38 -0.95 1.85
CA ILE A 115 -9.37 -0.70 0.41
C ILE A 115 -10.38 -1.58 -0.31
N LEU A 116 -10.91 -1.04 -1.41
CA LEU A 116 -11.55 -1.78 -2.48
C LEU A 116 -10.84 -1.38 -3.77
N GLY A 117 -10.26 -2.34 -4.47
CA GLY A 117 -9.48 -2.12 -5.67
C GLY A 117 -10.09 -2.78 -6.89
N ILE A 118 -9.83 -2.17 -8.05
CA ILE A 118 -10.07 -2.77 -9.36
C ILE A 118 -8.85 -2.53 -10.25
N SER A 119 -8.41 -3.57 -10.96
CA SER A 119 -7.26 -3.47 -11.86
C SER A 119 -7.40 -4.34 -13.09
N GLN A 120 -6.70 -3.93 -14.13
CA GLN A 120 -6.38 -4.76 -15.28
C GLN A 120 -4.97 -5.28 -15.14
N GLN A 121 -4.80 -6.58 -15.28
CA GLN A 121 -3.52 -7.26 -15.17
C GLN A 121 -3.20 -7.96 -16.48
N TYR A 122 -1.99 -7.74 -16.99
CA TYR A 122 -1.44 -8.45 -18.11
C TYR A 122 -0.36 -9.44 -17.64
N GLN A 123 -0.54 -10.73 -17.97
CA GLN A 123 0.38 -11.80 -17.64
C GLN A 123 1.25 -12.10 -18.86
N PHE A 124 2.56 -12.10 -18.62
CA PHE A 124 3.53 -12.48 -19.63
C PHE A 124 3.74 -14.00 -19.59
N PHE A 125 4.14 -14.54 -20.72
CA PHE A 125 4.47 -15.94 -20.91
C PHE A 125 3.29 -16.92 -20.71
N ARG A 126 3.23 -17.92 -21.59
CA ARG A 126 2.25 -19.01 -21.56
C ARG A 126 2.91 -20.31 -21.09
N ASN A 127 3.75 -20.24 -20.05
CA ASN A 127 4.32 -21.44 -19.48
C ASN A 127 3.40 -22.04 -18.40
N ALA A 128 3.64 -23.31 -18.04
CA ALA A 128 2.74 -24.03 -17.13
C ALA A 128 2.92 -23.63 -15.66
N TRP A 129 3.98 -22.90 -15.29
CA TRP A 129 4.35 -22.75 -13.89
C TRP A 129 4.68 -21.33 -13.43
N PHE A 130 5.04 -20.40 -14.32
CA PHE A 130 5.51 -19.07 -13.92
C PHE A 130 4.96 -17.97 -14.84
N HIS A 131 4.23 -17.01 -14.26
CA HIS A 131 3.58 -15.93 -14.99
C HIS A 131 3.93 -14.58 -14.35
N PRO A 132 4.98 -13.89 -14.79
CA PRO A 132 5.21 -12.51 -14.45
C PRO A 132 4.03 -11.65 -14.96
N HIS A 133 3.72 -10.61 -14.22
CA HIS A 133 2.63 -9.73 -14.62
C HIS A 133 2.89 -8.27 -14.29
N VAL A 134 2.19 -7.42 -15.00
CA VAL A 134 2.02 -6.00 -14.67
C VAL A 134 0.53 -5.71 -14.54
N ALA A 135 0.19 -4.77 -13.69
CA ALA A 135 -1.19 -4.35 -13.51
C ALA A 135 -1.27 -2.83 -13.35
N ALA A 136 -2.40 -2.28 -13.77
CA ALA A 136 -2.77 -0.91 -13.51
C ALA A 136 -4.23 -0.84 -13.07
N GLY A 137 -4.55 0.07 -12.16
CA GLY A 137 -5.89 0.17 -11.62
C GLY A 137 -6.08 1.34 -10.68
N ALA A 138 -7.16 1.29 -9.92
CA ALA A 138 -7.46 2.27 -8.90
C ALA A 138 -8.01 1.59 -7.64
N ASN A 139 -7.71 2.19 -6.48
CA ASN A 139 -8.25 1.79 -5.20
C ASN A 139 -9.12 2.91 -4.63
N LEU A 140 -10.28 2.54 -4.14
CA LEU A 140 -11.03 3.33 -3.19
C LEU A 140 -10.48 3.00 -1.80
N THR A 141 -9.96 4.01 -1.11
CA THR A 141 -9.32 3.87 0.20
C THR A 141 -10.11 4.61 1.24
N TRP A 142 -10.54 3.90 2.28
CA TRP A 142 -11.10 4.48 3.52
C TRP A 142 -10.00 4.50 4.55
N GLU A 143 -9.59 5.68 4.94
CA GLU A 143 -8.62 5.90 6.01
C GLU A 143 -9.31 6.54 7.19
N ARG A 144 -9.20 5.90 8.36
CA ARG A 144 -9.71 6.41 9.61
C ARG A 144 -8.54 6.81 10.48
N ALA A 145 -8.46 8.10 10.82
CA ALA A 145 -7.43 8.67 11.66
C ALA A 145 -8.00 9.08 13.01
N THR A 146 -7.26 8.83 14.07
CA THR A 146 -7.53 9.32 15.43
C THR A 146 -6.25 9.97 15.94
N ALA A 147 -6.35 11.21 16.40
CA ALA A 147 -5.26 11.93 17.01
C ALA A 147 -5.41 11.91 18.53
N ARG A 148 -4.36 11.57 19.24
CA ARG A 148 -4.24 11.70 20.68
C ARG A 148 -3.18 12.73 21.01
N PHE A 149 -3.56 13.81 21.66
CA PHE A 149 -2.66 14.89 22.03
C PHE A 149 -2.13 14.67 23.43
N HIS A 150 -0.81 14.73 23.55
CA HIS A 150 -0.10 14.77 24.81
C HIS A 150 0.50 16.15 24.97
N THR A 151 0.21 16.80 26.08
CA THR A 151 0.80 18.08 26.39
C THR A 151 2.22 17.87 26.91
N ALA A 152 3.20 18.41 26.21
CA ALA A 152 4.54 18.57 26.74
C ALA A 152 4.77 20.05 27.03
N LEU A 153 5.06 20.37 28.26
CA LEU A 153 5.55 21.68 28.64
C LEU A 153 6.97 21.89 28.12
N VAL A 154 7.18 22.94 27.39
CA VAL A 154 8.51 23.50 27.21
C VAL A 154 8.43 24.99 27.52
N GLY A 155 9.06 25.40 28.59
CA GLY A 155 9.56 26.74 28.69
C GLY A 155 8.96 27.68 29.69
N ASP A 156 8.09 27.31 30.58
CA ASP A 156 7.91 28.09 31.82
C ASP A 156 7.38 27.20 32.96
N LEU A 157 8.27 26.74 33.80
CA LEU A 157 7.99 25.86 34.92
C LEU A 157 7.17 26.52 36.03
N GLY A 158 6.60 27.71 35.75
CA GLY A 158 6.00 28.55 36.78
C GLY A 158 4.46 28.57 36.84
N ASP A 159 3.75 28.20 35.79
CA ASP A 159 2.26 28.25 35.81
C ASP A 159 1.61 26.98 35.31
N PRO A 160 1.17 26.06 36.20
CA PRO A 160 0.46 24.84 35.81
C PRO A 160 -0.97 25.10 35.27
N ARG A 161 -1.46 26.34 35.28
CA ARG A 161 -2.84 26.70 34.88
C ARG A 161 -3.03 26.88 33.38
N GLY A 162 -1.97 26.89 32.59
CA GLY A 162 -2.03 27.06 31.12
C GLY A 162 -1.75 25.80 30.30
N LEU A 163 -1.82 24.62 30.90
CA LEU A 163 -1.57 23.35 30.18
C LEU A 163 -2.78 22.97 29.35
N PRO A 164 -2.61 22.79 28.02
CA PRO A 164 -3.69 22.19 27.23
C PRO A 164 -3.97 20.79 27.77
N THR A 165 -5.21 20.52 28.05
CA THR A 165 -5.65 19.20 28.55
C THR A 165 -5.34 18.15 27.47
N PRO A 166 -4.78 16.98 27.86
CA PRO A 166 -4.69 15.87 26.94
C PRO A 166 -6.05 15.59 26.29
N GLY A 167 -6.09 15.51 25.00
CA GLY A 167 -7.34 15.35 24.24
C GLY A 167 -7.25 14.25 23.20
N ILE A 168 -8.40 13.75 22.80
CA ILE A 168 -8.55 12.83 21.67
C ILE A 168 -9.42 13.54 20.65
N GLU A 169 -8.92 13.70 19.44
CA GLU A 169 -9.66 14.19 18.29
C GLU A 169 -9.91 13.08 17.29
N GLY A 170 -11.10 13.10 16.73
CA GLY A 170 -11.56 12.09 15.79
C GLY A 170 -12.42 11.00 16.44
N PRO A 171 -12.65 9.91 15.75
CA PRO A 171 -12.03 9.51 14.50
C PRO A 171 -12.55 10.24 13.25
N ASP A 172 -11.66 10.77 12.46
CA ASP A 172 -11.98 11.30 11.14
C ASP A 172 -11.82 10.20 10.08
N THR A 173 -12.76 10.16 9.14
CA THR A 173 -12.72 9.21 8.03
C THR A 173 -12.59 9.95 6.72
N THR A 174 -11.52 9.66 6.00
CA THR A 174 -11.27 10.20 4.67
C THR A 174 -11.42 9.10 3.63
N VAL A 175 -12.09 9.42 2.54
CA VAL A 175 -12.26 8.50 1.40
C VAL A 175 -11.54 9.09 0.20
N THR A 176 -10.61 8.33 -0.38
CA THR A 176 -9.82 8.78 -1.52
C THR A 176 -9.76 7.72 -2.60
N VAL A 177 -9.74 8.16 -3.86
CA VAL A 177 -9.44 7.29 -5.01
C VAL A 177 -7.96 7.46 -5.35
N ARG A 178 -7.23 6.34 -5.38
CA ARG A 178 -5.79 6.32 -5.66
C ARG A 178 -5.50 5.40 -6.84
N PRO A 179 -5.07 5.94 -7.99
CA PRO A 179 -4.55 5.12 -9.06
C PRO A 179 -3.28 4.40 -8.64
N PHE A 180 -3.01 3.24 -9.23
CA PHE A 180 -1.81 2.48 -8.96
C PHE A 180 -1.29 1.73 -10.16
N VAL A 181 -0.01 1.37 -10.09
CA VAL A 181 0.63 0.37 -10.93
C VAL A 181 1.19 -0.74 -10.06
N ALA A 182 1.25 -1.93 -10.58
CA ALA A 182 1.82 -3.08 -9.89
C ALA A 182 2.63 -3.96 -10.84
N THR A 183 3.60 -4.65 -10.27
CA THR A 183 4.34 -5.72 -10.95
C THR A 183 4.55 -6.87 -10.00
N GLY A 184 4.60 -8.08 -10.53
CA GLY A 184 4.77 -9.27 -9.71
C GLY A 184 4.81 -10.53 -10.55
N PHE A 185 4.61 -11.65 -9.88
CA PHE A 185 4.50 -12.93 -10.56
C PHE A 185 3.53 -13.88 -9.85
N LYS A 186 3.07 -14.85 -10.59
CA LYS A 186 2.26 -15.99 -10.18
C LYS A 186 3.05 -17.25 -10.48
N ALA A 187 3.32 -18.07 -9.47
CA ALA A 187 4.07 -19.32 -9.60
C ALA A 187 3.16 -20.50 -9.18
N TYR A 188 2.95 -21.44 -10.07
CA TYR A 188 2.07 -22.58 -9.82
C TYR A 188 2.79 -23.67 -9.07
N MET A 189 2.17 -24.11 -7.97
CA MET A 189 2.61 -25.26 -7.15
C MET A 189 1.86 -26.53 -7.55
N SER A 190 0.68 -26.39 -8.15
CA SER A 190 -0.13 -27.47 -8.70
C SER A 190 -0.89 -26.95 -9.93
N PRO A 191 -1.62 -27.80 -10.68
CA PRO A 191 -2.38 -27.32 -11.85
C PRO A 191 -3.39 -26.23 -11.55
N ARG A 192 -3.80 -26.06 -10.29
CA ARG A 192 -4.81 -25.06 -9.89
C ARG A 192 -4.33 -24.11 -8.78
N SER A 193 -3.38 -24.53 -7.96
CA SER A 193 -2.90 -23.69 -6.85
C SER A 193 -1.63 -22.94 -7.21
N PHE A 194 -1.55 -21.71 -6.77
CA PHE A 194 -0.41 -20.84 -7.06
C PHE A 194 0.01 -20.02 -5.85
N PHE A 195 1.27 -19.69 -5.80
CA PHE A 195 1.84 -18.61 -5.04
C PHE A 195 1.87 -17.35 -5.90
N ARG A 196 1.60 -16.19 -5.30
CA ARG A 196 1.75 -14.89 -5.95
C ARG A 196 2.52 -13.93 -5.08
N THR A 197 3.20 -13.02 -5.74
CA THR A 197 3.74 -11.82 -5.11
C THR A 197 3.54 -10.65 -6.03
N ASP A 198 3.32 -9.48 -5.47
CA ASP A 198 3.30 -8.23 -6.23
C ASP A 198 3.77 -7.05 -5.39
N LEU A 199 4.42 -6.12 -6.08
CA LEU A 199 4.78 -4.80 -5.60
C LEU A 199 3.85 -3.79 -6.26
N ARG A 200 3.11 -3.05 -5.46
CA ARG A 200 2.14 -2.05 -5.90
C ARG A 200 2.58 -0.67 -5.43
N VAL A 201 2.56 0.30 -6.34
CA VAL A 201 2.81 1.71 -6.04
C VAL A 201 1.54 2.50 -6.35
N ARG A 202 1.05 3.26 -5.38
CA ARG A 202 -0.13 4.12 -5.49
C ARG A 202 0.28 5.58 -5.55
N PHE A 203 -0.58 6.38 -6.18
CA PHE A 203 -0.29 7.78 -6.44
C PHE A 203 -1.41 8.67 -5.91
N HIS A 204 -1.00 9.76 -5.24
CA HIS A 204 -1.88 10.86 -4.85
C HIS A 204 -1.06 12.16 -4.88
N GLY A 205 -1.02 12.82 -6.05
CA GLY A 205 -0.12 13.95 -6.31
C GLY A 205 1.37 13.58 -6.46
N GLY A 206 1.69 12.28 -6.37
CA GLY A 206 3.02 11.67 -6.46
C GLY A 206 2.97 10.23 -5.95
N PRO A 207 4.07 9.46 -5.99
CA PRO A 207 4.14 8.15 -5.33
C PRO A 207 4.08 8.36 -3.82
N ASP A 208 2.96 7.98 -3.21
CA ASP A 208 2.68 8.20 -1.79
C ASP A 208 2.51 6.91 -0.99
N GLU A 209 2.38 5.79 -1.67
CA GLU A 209 2.18 4.51 -1.00
C GLU A 209 2.80 3.35 -1.77
N THR A 210 3.49 2.48 -1.06
CA THR A 210 4.09 1.26 -1.61
C THR A 210 3.58 0.06 -0.82
N GLN A 211 3.14 -0.99 -1.51
CA GLN A 211 2.66 -2.22 -0.92
C GLN A 211 3.37 -3.42 -1.54
N LEU A 212 3.99 -4.25 -0.69
CA LEU A 212 4.55 -5.55 -1.07
C LEU A 212 3.63 -6.65 -0.53
N ARG A 213 3.14 -7.53 -1.39
CA ARG A 213 2.21 -8.61 -1.04
C ARG A 213 2.76 -9.96 -1.42
N PHE A 214 2.47 -10.95 -0.57
CA PHE A 214 2.71 -12.38 -0.78
C PHE A 214 1.42 -13.14 -0.49
N GLY A 215 1.08 -14.11 -1.31
CA GLY A 215 -0.17 -14.81 -1.13
C GLY A 215 -0.26 -16.13 -1.87
N PHE A 216 -1.36 -16.79 -1.64
CA PHE A 216 -1.71 -18.04 -2.30
C PHE A 216 -3.11 -17.93 -2.91
N GLY A 217 -3.35 -18.69 -3.95
CA GLY A 217 -4.63 -18.70 -4.62
C GLY A 217 -4.88 -19.98 -5.38
N ILE A 218 -6.10 -20.05 -5.90
CA ILE A 218 -6.58 -21.15 -6.72
C ILE A 218 -7.21 -20.62 -8.01
N ASP A 219 -7.00 -21.34 -9.08
CA ASP A 219 -7.65 -21.14 -10.37
C ASP A 219 -8.86 -22.07 -10.53
N PHE A 220 -9.94 -21.61 -11.17
CA PHE A 220 -11.16 -22.39 -11.45
C PHE A 220 -11.79 -22.02 -12.80
#